data_17d724743d6ec30456207cf5ccc17f79
#
_entry.id   17d724743d6ec30456207cf5ccc17f79
#
_cell.length_a   1.000
_cell.length_b   1.000
_cell.length_c   1.000
_cell.angle_alpha   90.00
_cell.angle_beta   90.00
_cell.angle_gamma   90.00
#
_symmetry.space_group_name_H-M   'P 1'
#
loop_
_entity.id
_entity.type
_entity.pdbx_description
1 polymer ?
#
loop_
_entity_poly.entity_id
_entity_poly.type
_entity_poly.pdbx_seq_one_letter_code
_entity_poly.pdbx_strand_id
1 'polypeptide(L)'
;MSRESGGGGDGPGTADSPADGGTARNDRVVVGVAVVAAAGLVLRLLGLGSRPFHWDEARVGYWALRYLETGSFQYRPVAGGPLLYHLDRIAFGAFGVSERIARLPVAVVSAALPLGALLFGDRLDDAETVAFAAVLALHPVVLYYSRFLRGDVPLAVFGLAAVGFAVRAWDRRSRWDAYAAAVALPLAAAASGFVVGYLLCWAGAWLLVVDQRSVASDGGTGARTHAVALRDRIAGNATPAARAGLLAVVVATALFAPRSGSGPGVGLDDPATIHLAIYEGTVGAVRRFVGVRVVDRFPDGTHAVLPYLGDVGGLLLGLALPVTVLGVAATLRARYATRRRPLVEGVGYWGGLAVVVFPTVAEVSAPWTLVHVVVPLSLPAAVGLVGLLRWGASAATDVGSVGVGDGSDGGGAAGDGGHAVDAGTAVAVLLVVAAIGAQAAAVGANVYGPQDRTTEVAQFAQPADDLEPIEAAARAAADSDLTTAEVVYVGSAYHVPAAVTTRTPPVGDAWGNRLPLPWYIAAAGADATSTVNASTFDAQYGNATAPPVVIAEPTHRGALADQLGDSYEPRTYRLGLWNREVVVFVSEAAATGE
;
A
#
# COMPACT_ATOMS: atom_id res chain seq x y z
N MET A 1 -47.84 66.94 -31.28
CA MET A 1 -46.86 68.03 -31.05
C MET A 1 -45.60 67.35 -30.46
N SER A 2 -44.65 67.06 -31.33
CA SER A 2 -43.37 67.79 -31.51
C SER A 2 -42.44 67.60 -30.31
N ARG A 3 -41.26 66.98 -30.37
CA ARG A 3 -40.06 67.00 -31.19
C ARG A 3 -39.01 66.21 -30.37
N GLU A 4 -38.29 65.31 -30.98
CA GLU A 4 -36.87 65.43 -31.42
C GLU A 4 -35.92 65.72 -30.25
N SER A 5 -34.74 65.08 -30.04
CA SER A 5 -33.72 64.43 -30.90
C SER A 5 -32.46 64.24 -30.02
N GLY A 6 -31.58 63.36 -30.44
CA GLY A 6 -30.17 63.34 -30.09
C GLY A 6 -29.75 62.07 -29.33
N GLY A 7 -29.13 61.10 -29.85
CA GLY A 7 -27.90 60.93 -30.59
C GLY A 7 -26.69 60.77 -29.64
N GLY A 8 -26.21 59.55 -29.45
CA GLY A 8 -24.95 59.28 -28.72
C GLY A 8 -24.71 57.77 -28.67
N GLY A 9 -23.96 57.29 -29.69
CA GLY A 9 -23.51 55.91 -29.71
C GLY A 9 -22.34 55.70 -28.76
N ASP A 10 -22.47 54.67 -27.92
CA ASP A 10 -21.34 54.07 -27.25
C ASP A 10 -21.31 52.60 -27.62
N GLY A 11 -20.17 52.20 -28.16
CA GLY A 11 -19.90 50.84 -28.63
C GLY A 11 -19.90 49.83 -27.47
N PRO A 12 -20.11 48.53 -27.78
CA PRO A 12 -20.08 47.51 -26.74
C PRO A 12 -18.66 47.32 -26.27
N GLY A 13 -18.38 47.77 -25.05
CA GLY A 13 -17.19 47.37 -24.30
C GLY A 13 -17.24 45.84 -24.09
N THR A 14 -16.28 45.16 -24.66
CA THR A 14 -16.01 43.74 -24.38
C THR A 14 -15.73 43.62 -22.91
N ALA A 15 -16.74 43.17 -22.14
CA ALA A 15 -16.53 42.70 -20.79
C ALA A 15 -15.68 41.41 -20.86
N ASP A 16 -14.43 41.56 -20.54
CA ASP A 16 -13.58 40.41 -20.22
C ASP A 16 -14.26 39.58 -19.14
N SER A 17 -14.75 38.39 -19.53
CA SER A 17 -15.37 37.43 -18.63
C SER A 17 -14.31 36.84 -17.69
N PRO A 18 -14.48 36.95 -16.38
CA PRO A 18 -13.53 36.32 -15.42
C PRO A 18 -13.62 34.78 -15.36
N ALA A 19 -14.38 34.16 -16.26
CA ALA A 19 -14.62 32.71 -16.28
C ALA A 19 -13.47 31.90 -16.90
N ASP A 20 -12.67 32.47 -17.79
CA ASP A 20 -11.61 31.73 -18.50
C ASP A 20 -10.34 31.45 -17.67
N GLY A 21 -10.05 32.28 -16.67
CA GLY A 21 -8.87 32.09 -15.82
C GLY A 21 -8.97 30.90 -14.85
N GLY A 22 -10.18 30.56 -14.42
CA GLY A 22 -10.41 29.49 -13.45
C GLY A 22 -10.34 28.09 -14.08
N THR A 23 -10.85 27.92 -15.29
CA THR A 23 -10.81 26.64 -16.00
C THR A 23 -9.39 26.27 -16.43
N ALA A 24 -8.66 27.22 -17.01
CA ALA A 24 -7.26 27.01 -17.45
C ALA A 24 -6.30 26.74 -16.27
N ARG A 25 -6.58 27.25 -15.08
CA ARG A 25 -5.80 27.01 -13.87
C ARG A 25 -6.05 25.58 -13.34
N ASN A 26 -7.29 25.14 -13.28
CA ASN A 26 -7.63 23.77 -12.90
C ASN A 26 -7.01 22.74 -13.83
N ASP A 27 -6.99 22.98 -15.13
CA ASP A 27 -6.42 22.07 -16.13
C ASP A 27 -4.92 21.87 -15.93
N ARG A 28 -4.17 22.93 -15.58
CA ARG A 28 -2.71 22.83 -15.34
C ARG A 28 -2.39 21.96 -14.12
N VAL A 29 -3.14 22.06 -13.03
CA VAL A 29 -2.96 21.23 -11.83
C VAL A 29 -3.28 19.77 -12.14
N VAL A 30 -4.39 19.52 -12.83
CA VAL A 30 -4.78 18.17 -13.25
C VAL A 30 -3.70 17.54 -14.13
N VAL A 31 -3.21 18.28 -15.13
CA VAL A 31 -2.10 17.81 -16.00
C VAL A 31 -0.83 17.56 -15.18
N GLY A 32 -0.46 18.46 -14.26
CA GLY A 32 0.72 18.29 -13.42
C GLY A 32 0.62 17.02 -12.55
N VAL A 33 -0.51 16.79 -11.91
CA VAL A 33 -0.75 15.59 -11.10
C VAL A 33 -0.78 14.33 -11.98
N ALA A 34 -1.37 14.40 -13.18
CA ALA A 34 -1.40 13.27 -14.11
C ALA A 34 0.01 12.89 -14.59
N VAL A 35 0.86 13.87 -14.89
CA VAL A 35 2.27 13.64 -15.25
C VAL A 35 3.03 12.97 -14.10
N VAL A 36 2.84 13.45 -12.86
CA VAL A 36 3.44 12.86 -11.67
C VAL A 36 2.96 11.41 -11.46
N ALA A 37 1.67 11.15 -11.64
CA ALA A 37 1.10 9.82 -11.54
C ALA A 37 1.64 8.87 -12.62
N ALA A 38 1.76 9.35 -13.86
CA ALA A 38 2.34 8.59 -14.97
C ALA A 38 3.82 8.25 -14.73
N ALA A 39 4.62 9.22 -14.27
CA ALA A 39 6.00 8.98 -13.87
C ALA A 39 6.09 7.97 -12.72
N GLY A 40 5.20 8.10 -11.72
CA GLY A 40 5.07 7.14 -10.63
C GLY A 40 4.70 5.74 -11.09
N LEU A 41 3.85 5.59 -12.11
CA LEU A 41 3.52 4.29 -12.71
C LEU A 41 4.75 3.67 -13.38
N VAL A 42 5.48 4.46 -14.19
CA VAL A 42 6.72 3.98 -14.85
C VAL A 42 7.70 3.44 -13.81
N LEU A 43 7.95 4.19 -12.73
CA LEU A 43 8.83 3.75 -11.65
C LEU A 43 8.36 2.45 -11.00
N ARG A 44 7.05 2.24 -10.84
CA ARG A 44 6.51 1.00 -10.26
C ARG A 44 6.68 -0.21 -11.18
N LEU A 45 6.66 0.00 -12.49
CA LEU A 45 6.77 -1.07 -13.48
C LEU A 45 8.22 -1.46 -13.81
N LEU A 46 9.18 -0.55 -13.58
CA LEU A 46 10.61 -0.81 -13.84
C LEU A 46 11.12 -1.94 -12.92
N GLY A 47 11.58 -3.04 -13.52
CA GLY A 47 12.10 -4.19 -12.79
C GLY A 47 11.09 -4.84 -11.84
N LEU A 48 9.80 -4.88 -12.17
CA LEU A 48 8.74 -5.36 -11.27
C LEU A 48 8.89 -6.84 -10.89
N GLY A 49 9.48 -7.69 -11.75
CA GLY A 49 9.72 -9.12 -11.49
C GLY A 49 11.16 -9.47 -11.08
N SER A 50 12.03 -8.49 -10.81
CA SER A 50 13.46 -8.74 -10.59
C SER A 50 13.83 -9.31 -9.22
N ARG A 51 12.88 -9.46 -8.31
CA ARG A 51 13.09 -9.94 -6.96
C ARG A 51 12.26 -11.19 -6.71
N PRO A 52 12.80 -12.25 -6.08
CA PRO A 52 12.02 -13.42 -5.70
C PRO A 52 10.88 -13.04 -4.74
N PHE A 53 9.81 -13.83 -4.75
CA PHE A 53 8.67 -13.59 -3.89
C PHE A 53 9.05 -13.63 -2.42
N HIS A 54 8.61 -12.60 -1.70
CA HIS A 54 8.58 -12.61 -0.25
C HIS A 54 7.58 -13.67 0.27
N TRP A 55 7.76 -14.15 1.49
CA TRP A 55 6.90 -15.13 2.15
C TRP A 55 5.39 -14.80 2.04
N ASP A 56 5.01 -13.55 2.29
CA ASP A 56 3.62 -13.09 2.17
C ASP A 56 3.13 -13.03 0.72
N GLU A 57 3.99 -12.61 -0.22
CA GLU A 57 3.65 -12.54 -1.65
C GLU A 57 3.36 -13.94 -2.19
N ALA A 58 4.24 -14.90 -1.88
CA ALA A 58 4.08 -16.28 -2.31
C ALA A 58 2.81 -16.93 -1.76
N ARG A 59 2.42 -16.61 -0.51
CA ARG A 59 1.16 -17.09 0.05
C ARG A 59 -0.05 -16.55 -0.70
N VAL A 60 -0.06 -15.24 -1.00
CA VAL A 60 -1.16 -14.61 -1.75
C VAL A 60 -1.18 -15.14 -3.18
N GLY A 61 -0.03 -15.18 -3.86
CA GLY A 61 0.10 -15.67 -5.23
C GLY A 61 -0.35 -17.12 -5.38
N TYR A 62 0.09 -18.02 -4.49
CA TYR A 62 -0.31 -19.43 -4.47
C TYR A 62 -1.84 -19.58 -4.43
N TRP A 63 -2.51 -18.88 -3.52
CA TRP A 63 -3.96 -19.00 -3.39
C TRP A 63 -4.73 -18.25 -4.48
N ALA A 64 -4.16 -17.23 -5.08
CA ALA A 64 -4.74 -16.60 -6.28
C ALA A 64 -4.66 -17.54 -7.49
N LEU A 65 -3.55 -18.28 -7.63
CA LEU A 65 -3.39 -19.31 -8.65
C LEU A 65 -4.41 -20.46 -8.44
N ARG A 66 -4.52 -20.98 -7.22
CA ARG A 66 -5.52 -22.01 -6.90
C ARG A 66 -6.96 -21.51 -7.13
N TYR A 67 -7.22 -20.23 -6.90
CA TYR A 67 -8.52 -19.63 -7.25
C TYR A 67 -8.75 -19.58 -8.77
N LEU A 68 -7.72 -19.31 -9.56
CA LEU A 68 -7.81 -19.37 -11.02
C LEU A 68 -8.15 -20.80 -11.50
N GLU A 69 -7.45 -21.80 -10.98
CA GLU A 69 -7.57 -23.21 -11.38
C GLU A 69 -8.92 -23.83 -10.98
N THR A 70 -9.34 -23.58 -9.75
CA THR A 70 -10.53 -24.25 -9.19
C THR A 70 -11.80 -23.41 -9.27
N GLY A 71 -11.71 -22.09 -9.49
CA GLY A 71 -12.81 -21.15 -9.34
C GLY A 71 -13.27 -20.97 -7.89
N SER A 72 -12.69 -21.69 -6.92
CA SER A 72 -13.08 -21.64 -5.51
C SER A 72 -12.37 -20.54 -4.77
N PHE A 73 -13.11 -19.75 -3.99
CA PHE A 73 -12.57 -18.68 -3.14
C PHE A 73 -13.27 -18.64 -1.79
N GLN A 74 -12.50 -18.43 -0.75
CA GLN A 74 -13.02 -18.15 0.58
C GLN A 74 -12.16 -17.07 1.26
N TYR A 75 -12.81 -16.03 1.78
CA TYR A 75 -12.11 -14.98 2.53
C TYR A 75 -11.45 -15.54 3.79
N ARG A 76 -10.18 -15.16 3.98
CA ARG A 76 -9.43 -15.32 5.22
C ARG A 76 -8.70 -14.03 5.57
N PRO A 77 -8.72 -13.62 6.84
CA PRO A 77 -8.03 -12.40 7.30
C PRO A 77 -6.52 -12.65 7.50
N VAL A 78 -5.85 -13.06 6.43
CA VAL A 78 -4.38 -13.24 6.34
C VAL A 78 -3.74 -12.13 5.51
N ALA A 79 -2.43 -12.18 5.28
CA ALA A 79 -1.77 -11.21 4.40
C ALA A 79 -2.46 -11.15 3.03
N GLY A 80 -2.70 -9.94 2.54
CA GLY A 80 -3.52 -9.71 1.37
C GLY A 80 -5.02 -9.86 1.64
N GLY A 81 -5.79 -8.82 1.36
CA GLY A 81 -7.25 -8.90 1.43
C GLY A 81 -7.85 -9.54 0.18
N PRO A 82 -9.17 -9.81 0.16
CA PRO A 82 -9.86 -10.48 -0.94
C PRO A 82 -9.71 -9.76 -2.28
N LEU A 83 -9.50 -8.44 -2.27
CA LEU A 83 -9.29 -7.65 -3.49
C LEU A 83 -8.12 -8.18 -4.32
N LEU A 84 -6.99 -8.51 -3.68
CA LEU A 84 -5.80 -8.99 -4.38
C LEU A 84 -6.06 -10.32 -5.07
N TYR A 85 -6.71 -11.27 -4.40
CA TYR A 85 -7.05 -12.57 -5.01
C TYR A 85 -7.92 -12.43 -6.26
N HIS A 86 -8.91 -11.51 -6.25
CA HIS A 86 -9.76 -11.26 -7.41
C HIS A 86 -8.99 -10.61 -8.56
N LEU A 87 -8.13 -9.63 -8.24
CA LEU A 87 -7.32 -8.93 -9.25
C LEU A 87 -6.28 -9.86 -9.88
N ASP A 88 -5.59 -10.66 -9.06
CA ASP A 88 -4.55 -11.58 -9.55
C ASP A 88 -5.15 -12.73 -10.35
N ARG A 89 -6.32 -13.26 -9.95
CA ARG A 89 -7.04 -14.23 -10.78
C ARG A 89 -7.29 -13.71 -12.20
N ILE A 90 -7.71 -12.43 -12.30
CA ILE A 90 -7.93 -11.79 -13.61
C ILE A 90 -6.61 -11.59 -14.35
N ALA A 91 -5.58 -11.11 -13.65
CA ALA A 91 -4.27 -10.85 -14.25
C ALA A 91 -3.61 -12.14 -14.74
N PHE A 92 -3.65 -13.21 -13.96
CA PHE A 92 -3.11 -14.52 -14.35
C PHE A 92 -3.89 -15.12 -15.53
N GLY A 93 -5.22 -15.02 -15.55
CA GLY A 93 -6.02 -15.48 -16.67
C GLY A 93 -5.79 -14.71 -17.97
N ALA A 94 -5.42 -13.43 -17.88
CA ALA A 94 -5.22 -12.57 -19.03
C ALA A 94 -3.78 -12.58 -19.57
N PHE A 95 -2.77 -12.68 -18.69
CA PHE A 95 -1.36 -12.45 -19.03
C PHE A 95 -0.43 -13.61 -18.66
N GLY A 96 -0.96 -14.70 -18.11
CA GLY A 96 -0.19 -15.83 -17.62
C GLY A 96 0.33 -15.65 -16.20
N VAL A 97 0.87 -16.74 -15.64
CA VAL A 97 1.34 -16.81 -14.24
C VAL A 97 2.82 -16.44 -14.16
N SER A 98 3.14 -15.42 -13.40
CA SER A 98 4.53 -15.05 -13.08
C SER A 98 4.54 -14.06 -11.91
N GLU A 99 5.68 -13.91 -11.23
CA GLU A 99 5.88 -12.92 -10.17
C GLU A 99 5.60 -11.47 -10.62
N ARG A 100 6.00 -11.16 -11.86
CA ARG A 100 5.75 -9.85 -12.47
C ARG A 100 4.25 -9.57 -12.62
N ILE A 101 3.50 -10.56 -13.12
CA ILE A 101 2.04 -10.41 -13.33
C ILE A 101 1.30 -10.38 -12.00
N ALA A 102 1.73 -11.15 -11.00
CA ALA A 102 1.16 -11.10 -9.65
C ALA A 102 1.29 -9.71 -8.99
N ARG A 103 2.41 -9.01 -9.21
CA ARG A 103 2.62 -7.65 -8.66
C ARG A 103 1.96 -6.55 -9.47
N LEU A 104 1.60 -6.82 -10.73
CA LEU A 104 1.05 -5.82 -11.66
C LEU A 104 -0.22 -5.14 -11.14
N PRO A 105 -1.24 -5.85 -10.60
CA PRO A 105 -2.44 -5.21 -10.08
C PRO A 105 -2.14 -4.22 -8.94
N VAL A 106 -1.24 -4.57 -8.02
CA VAL A 106 -0.84 -3.67 -6.93
C VAL A 106 -0.12 -2.45 -7.47
N ALA A 107 0.81 -2.61 -8.42
CA ALA A 107 1.54 -1.50 -9.04
C ALA A 107 0.58 -0.51 -9.75
N VAL A 108 -0.39 -1.04 -10.51
CA VAL A 108 -1.38 -0.22 -11.23
C VAL A 108 -2.32 0.50 -10.26
N VAL A 109 -2.90 -0.19 -9.29
CA VAL A 109 -3.76 0.43 -8.27
C VAL A 109 -3.00 1.50 -7.49
N SER A 110 -1.76 1.21 -7.11
CA SER A 110 -0.92 2.14 -6.35
C SER A 110 -0.52 3.38 -7.15
N ALA A 111 -0.44 3.29 -8.47
CA ALA A 111 -0.19 4.43 -9.34
C ALA A 111 -1.33 5.47 -9.34
N ALA A 112 -2.52 5.09 -8.88
CA ALA A 112 -3.62 6.02 -8.67
C ALA A 112 -3.48 6.87 -7.37
N LEU A 113 -2.58 6.50 -6.44
CA LEU A 113 -2.43 7.20 -5.16
C LEU A 113 -2.14 8.72 -5.33
N PRO A 114 -1.24 9.17 -6.23
CA PRO A 114 -1.01 10.60 -6.46
C PRO A 114 -2.26 11.34 -6.96
N LEU A 115 -3.15 10.69 -7.71
CA LEU A 115 -4.41 11.30 -8.17
C LEU A 115 -5.33 11.66 -7.00
N GLY A 116 -5.19 10.98 -5.86
CA GLY A 116 -5.89 11.28 -4.62
C GLY A 116 -5.66 12.72 -4.13
N ALA A 117 -4.55 13.37 -4.50
CA ALA A 117 -4.28 14.77 -4.18
C ALA A 117 -5.35 15.72 -4.74
N LEU A 118 -5.89 15.41 -5.92
CA LEU A 118 -6.96 16.19 -6.56
C LEU A 118 -8.26 16.22 -5.76
N LEU A 119 -8.48 15.23 -4.88
CA LEU A 119 -9.67 15.20 -4.02
C LEU A 119 -9.68 16.30 -2.96
N PHE A 120 -8.52 16.88 -2.69
CA PHE A 120 -8.33 17.92 -1.68
C PHE A 120 -8.10 19.32 -2.27
N GLY A 121 -8.22 19.49 -3.60
CA GLY A 121 -7.95 20.74 -4.31
C GLY A 121 -8.83 21.94 -3.87
N ASP A 122 -10.01 21.70 -3.28
CA ASP A 122 -10.83 22.76 -2.68
C ASP A 122 -10.24 23.32 -1.36
N ARG A 123 -9.27 22.62 -0.79
CA ARG A 123 -8.65 22.92 0.51
C ARG A 123 -7.15 23.15 0.47
N LEU A 124 -6.51 22.75 -0.61
CA LEU A 124 -5.10 22.94 -0.92
C LEU A 124 -4.97 23.92 -2.08
N ASP A 125 -3.88 24.68 -2.12
CA ASP A 125 -3.55 25.43 -3.32
C ASP A 125 -2.87 24.55 -4.39
N ASP A 126 -2.64 25.12 -5.58
CA ASP A 126 -2.13 24.39 -6.73
C ASP A 126 -0.77 23.75 -6.46
N ALA A 127 0.14 24.52 -5.85
CA ALA A 127 1.49 24.05 -5.54
C ALA A 127 1.47 22.97 -4.45
N GLU A 128 0.62 23.12 -3.42
CA GLU A 128 0.43 22.13 -2.37
C GLU A 128 -0.16 20.83 -2.94
N THR A 129 -1.12 20.93 -3.88
CA THR A 129 -1.74 19.77 -4.54
C THR A 129 -0.72 18.98 -5.36
N VAL A 130 0.10 19.67 -6.18
CA VAL A 130 1.15 19.02 -6.98
C VAL A 130 2.25 18.44 -6.09
N ALA A 131 2.69 19.19 -5.06
CA ALA A 131 3.67 18.71 -4.10
C ALA A 131 3.19 17.45 -3.35
N PHE A 132 1.92 17.42 -2.94
CA PHE A 132 1.31 16.26 -2.30
C PHE A 132 1.30 15.04 -3.24
N ALA A 133 0.90 15.23 -4.50
CA ALA A 133 0.98 14.16 -5.50
C ALA A 133 2.41 13.66 -5.70
N ALA A 134 3.40 14.57 -5.76
CA ALA A 134 4.81 14.22 -5.94
C ALA A 134 5.35 13.39 -4.76
N VAL A 135 5.06 13.79 -3.51
CA VAL A 135 5.46 13.02 -2.33
C VAL A 135 4.85 11.62 -2.36
N LEU A 136 3.54 11.48 -2.65
CA LEU A 136 2.87 10.19 -2.75
C LEU A 136 3.43 9.30 -3.86
N ALA A 137 3.86 9.88 -4.98
CA ALA A 137 4.41 9.14 -6.12
C ALA A 137 5.82 8.61 -5.85
N LEU A 138 6.67 9.41 -5.19
CA LEU A 138 8.12 9.25 -5.19
C LEU A 138 8.69 8.82 -3.84
N HIS A 139 7.89 8.80 -2.76
CA HIS A 139 8.39 8.39 -1.45
C HIS A 139 8.92 6.95 -1.46
N PRO A 140 10.16 6.66 -1.02
CA PRO A 140 10.79 5.35 -1.15
C PRO A 140 9.98 4.22 -0.53
N VAL A 141 9.42 4.39 0.66
CA VAL A 141 8.58 3.38 1.32
C VAL A 141 7.30 3.08 0.51
N VAL A 142 6.62 4.11 0.02
CA VAL A 142 5.40 3.95 -0.79
C VAL A 142 5.74 3.29 -2.12
N LEU A 143 6.81 3.72 -2.78
CA LEU A 143 7.26 3.16 -4.05
C LEU A 143 7.69 1.70 -3.89
N TYR A 144 8.44 1.36 -2.84
CA TYR A 144 8.87 -0.01 -2.55
C TYR A 144 7.68 -0.95 -2.39
N TYR A 145 6.76 -0.66 -1.45
CA TYR A 145 5.61 -1.53 -1.16
C TYR A 145 4.51 -1.50 -2.22
N SER A 146 4.50 -0.53 -3.12
CA SER A 146 3.62 -0.55 -4.31
C SER A 146 4.06 -1.58 -5.37
N ARG A 147 5.22 -2.20 -5.20
CA ARG A 147 5.80 -3.25 -6.05
C ARG A 147 5.82 -4.63 -5.36
N PHE A 148 5.04 -4.77 -4.29
CA PHE A 148 4.81 -6.00 -3.56
C PHE A 148 3.37 -6.48 -3.75
N LEU A 149 3.16 -7.78 -3.80
CA LEU A 149 1.83 -8.39 -3.75
C LEU A 149 1.28 -8.33 -2.30
N ARG A 150 1.04 -7.11 -1.83
CA ARG A 150 0.51 -6.80 -0.49
C ARG A 150 -0.55 -5.72 -0.55
N GLY A 151 -1.48 -5.75 0.40
CA GLY A 151 -2.61 -4.83 0.45
C GLY A 151 -2.34 -3.45 1.08
N ASP A 152 -1.12 -3.16 1.57
CA ASP A 152 -0.84 -1.95 2.35
C ASP A 152 -0.99 -0.67 1.53
N VAL A 153 -0.38 -0.61 0.34
CA VAL A 153 -0.52 0.56 -0.53
C VAL A 153 -1.91 0.64 -1.18
N PRO A 154 -2.53 -0.44 -1.68
CA PRO A 154 -3.94 -0.43 -2.08
C PRO A 154 -4.90 0.05 -0.98
N LEU A 155 -4.70 -0.36 0.28
CA LEU A 155 -5.45 0.19 1.42
C LEU A 155 -5.26 1.71 1.54
N ALA A 156 -4.01 2.19 1.38
CA ALA A 156 -3.72 3.62 1.43
C ALA A 156 -4.40 4.39 0.29
N VAL A 157 -4.43 3.84 -0.93
CA VAL A 157 -5.14 4.42 -2.09
C VAL A 157 -6.62 4.59 -1.78
N PHE A 158 -7.29 3.50 -1.42
CA PHE A 158 -8.74 3.54 -1.19
C PHE A 158 -9.10 4.25 0.11
N GLY A 159 -8.26 4.18 1.15
CA GLY A 159 -8.44 4.92 2.39
C GLY A 159 -8.33 6.43 2.19
N LEU A 160 -7.31 6.89 1.45
CA LEU A 160 -7.17 8.30 1.09
C LEU A 160 -8.33 8.77 0.21
N ALA A 161 -8.76 7.94 -0.76
CA ALA A 161 -9.91 8.22 -1.60
C ALA A 161 -11.20 8.33 -0.79
N ALA A 162 -11.44 7.41 0.17
CA ALA A 162 -12.61 7.45 1.05
C ALA A 162 -12.68 8.77 1.85
N VAL A 163 -11.55 9.19 2.45
CA VAL A 163 -11.46 10.48 3.17
C VAL A 163 -11.64 11.65 2.21
N GLY A 164 -10.96 11.65 1.07
CA GLY A 164 -11.04 12.75 0.08
C GLY A 164 -12.45 12.92 -0.47
N PHE A 165 -13.11 11.84 -0.86
CA PHE A 165 -14.51 11.89 -1.30
C PHE A 165 -15.46 12.27 -0.17
N ALA A 166 -15.23 11.84 1.07
CA ALA A 166 -16.04 12.26 2.21
C ALA A 166 -15.90 13.78 2.48
N VAL A 167 -14.68 14.32 2.40
CA VAL A 167 -14.42 15.77 2.51
C VAL A 167 -15.14 16.52 1.40
N ARG A 168 -15.04 16.10 0.13
CA ARG A 168 -15.74 16.71 -1.00
C ARG A 168 -17.25 16.61 -0.88
N ALA A 169 -17.76 15.45 -0.45
CA ALA A 169 -19.21 15.29 -0.18
C ALA A 169 -19.70 16.25 0.89
N TRP A 170 -18.85 16.51 1.89
CA TRP A 170 -19.14 17.50 2.93
C TRP A 170 -19.15 18.92 2.38
N ASP A 171 -18.14 19.32 1.62
CA ASP A 171 -17.95 20.69 1.13
C ASP A 171 -18.92 21.05 0.01
N ARG A 172 -19.06 20.16 -0.97
CA ARG A 172 -19.87 20.37 -2.18
C ARG A 172 -21.33 19.93 -2.03
N ARG A 173 -21.68 19.30 -0.90
CA ARG A 173 -22.99 18.66 -0.69
C ARG A 173 -23.34 17.66 -1.79
N SER A 174 -22.32 16.99 -2.35
CA SER A 174 -22.44 16.09 -3.49
C SER A 174 -22.80 14.67 -3.04
N ARG A 175 -23.93 14.17 -3.52
CA ARG A 175 -24.33 12.77 -3.31
C ARG A 175 -23.39 11.79 -4.05
N TRP A 176 -22.82 12.20 -5.17
CA TRP A 176 -21.93 11.37 -5.95
C TRP A 176 -20.59 11.14 -5.25
N ASP A 177 -20.04 12.18 -4.62
CA ASP A 177 -18.86 12.03 -3.78
C ASP A 177 -19.15 11.14 -2.56
N ALA A 178 -20.37 11.22 -1.97
CA ALA A 178 -20.76 10.30 -0.89
C ALA A 178 -20.85 8.84 -1.36
N TYR A 179 -21.35 8.59 -2.58
CA TYR A 179 -21.37 7.25 -3.17
C TYR A 179 -19.94 6.76 -3.48
N ALA A 180 -19.07 7.62 -3.99
CA ALA A 180 -17.66 7.28 -4.23
C ALA A 180 -16.93 6.93 -2.91
N ALA A 181 -17.16 7.68 -1.83
CA ALA A 181 -16.64 7.32 -0.51
C ALA A 181 -17.16 5.97 -0.01
N ALA A 182 -18.47 5.69 -0.25
CA ALA A 182 -19.11 4.43 0.11
C ALA A 182 -18.59 3.22 -0.67
N VAL A 183 -18.07 3.42 -1.87
CA VAL A 183 -17.37 2.38 -2.67
C VAL A 183 -15.92 2.24 -2.21
N ALA A 184 -15.23 3.35 -1.97
CA ALA A 184 -13.82 3.35 -1.60
C ALA A 184 -13.56 2.65 -0.25
N LEU A 185 -14.45 2.80 0.73
CA LEU A 185 -14.28 2.18 2.05
C LEU A 185 -14.26 0.64 2.03
N PRO A 186 -15.23 -0.08 1.42
CA PRO A 186 -15.14 -1.52 1.31
C PRO A 186 -14.00 -2.00 0.40
N LEU A 187 -13.57 -1.24 -0.60
CA LEU A 187 -12.34 -1.53 -1.36
C LEU A 187 -11.09 -1.44 -0.47
N ALA A 188 -11.02 -0.43 0.41
CA ALA A 188 -9.97 -0.33 1.42
C ALA A 188 -9.97 -1.54 2.37
N ALA A 189 -11.14 -1.94 2.86
CA ALA A 189 -11.29 -3.11 3.71
C ALA A 189 -10.92 -4.41 2.99
N ALA A 190 -11.25 -4.52 1.71
CA ALA A 190 -10.91 -5.68 0.89
C ALA A 190 -9.42 -5.69 0.47
N ALA A 191 -8.74 -4.56 0.48
CA ALA A 191 -7.29 -4.51 0.25
C ALA A 191 -6.50 -5.05 1.45
N SER A 192 -6.86 -4.65 2.68
CA SER A 192 -6.17 -5.11 3.89
C SER A 192 -7.02 -4.97 5.14
N GLY A 193 -6.90 -5.95 6.05
CA GLY A 193 -7.50 -5.90 7.40
C GLY A 193 -7.01 -4.73 8.26
N PHE A 194 -5.91 -4.08 7.90
CA PHE A 194 -5.41 -2.88 8.56
C PHE A 194 -6.33 -1.65 8.41
N VAL A 195 -7.42 -1.76 7.66
CA VAL A 195 -8.49 -0.74 7.62
C VAL A 195 -9.02 -0.39 9.01
N VAL A 196 -9.01 -1.35 9.95
CA VAL A 196 -9.39 -1.09 11.36
C VAL A 196 -8.47 -0.05 12.01
N GLY A 197 -7.17 -0.13 11.74
CA GLY A 197 -6.20 0.89 12.15
C GLY A 197 -6.54 2.27 11.59
N TYR A 198 -6.97 2.35 10.32
CA TYR A 198 -7.42 3.60 9.70
C TYR A 198 -8.68 4.16 10.39
N LEU A 199 -9.68 3.32 10.65
CA LEU A 199 -10.89 3.75 11.35
C LEU A 199 -10.58 4.30 12.75
N LEU A 200 -9.68 3.67 13.50
CA LEU A 200 -9.21 4.15 14.80
C LEU A 200 -8.48 5.49 14.68
N CYS A 201 -7.57 5.63 13.72
CA CYS A 201 -6.86 6.86 13.46
C CYS A 201 -7.82 8.00 13.03
N TRP A 202 -8.79 7.72 12.17
CA TRP A 202 -9.77 8.73 11.73
C TRP A 202 -10.68 9.16 12.87
N ALA A 203 -11.13 8.23 13.70
CA ALA A 203 -11.94 8.56 14.89
C ALA A 203 -11.13 9.40 15.88
N GLY A 204 -9.89 9.03 16.17
CA GLY A 204 -8.99 9.80 17.05
C GLY A 204 -8.65 11.17 16.50
N ALA A 205 -8.32 11.28 15.19
CA ALA A 205 -8.06 12.56 14.55
C ALA A 205 -9.28 13.49 14.56
N TRP A 206 -10.46 12.93 14.30
CA TRP A 206 -11.73 13.70 14.41
C TRP A 206 -11.96 14.22 15.82
N LEU A 207 -11.77 13.37 16.83
CA LEU A 207 -11.91 13.78 18.24
C LEU A 207 -10.95 14.91 18.61
N LEU A 208 -9.67 14.81 18.19
CA LEU A 208 -8.66 15.85 18.46
C LEU A 208 -8.99 17.18 17.78
N VAL A 209 -9.47 17.16 16.52
CA VAL A 209 -9.89 18.38 15.81
C VAL A 209 -11.12 19.01 16.45
N VAL A 210 -12.08 18.20 16.90
CA VAL A 210 -13.33 18.68 17.53
C VAL A 210 -13.07 19.21 18.93
N ASP A 211 -12.28 18.52 19.76
CA ASP A 211 -11.95 18.97 21.12
C ASP A 211 -11.28 20.34 21.09
N GLN A 212 -10.36 20.54 20.17
CA GLN A 212 -9.67 21.81 20.01
C GLN A 212 -10.60 22.97 19.61
N ARG A 213 -11.64 22.69 18.78
CA ARG A 213 -12.66 23.67 18.44
C ARG A 213 -13.52 24.05 19.65
N SER A 214 -13.76 23.08 20.52
CA SER A 214 -14.53 23.30 21.75
C SER A 214 -13.81 24.20 22.74
N VAL A 215 -12.48 24.04 22.87
CA VAL A 215 -11.64 24.89 23.73
C VAL A 215 -11.51 26.31 23.19
N ALA A 216 -11.52 26.49 21.86
CA ALA A 216 -11.34 27.79 21.22
C ALA A 216 -12.63 28.62 21.11
N SER A 217 -13.80 28.03 21.37
CA SER A 217 -15.09 28.72 21.40
C SER A 217 -15.53 28.83 22.85
N ASP A 218 -15.65 30.05 23.39
CA ASP A 218 -16.09 30.33 24.76
C ASP A 218 -17.50 29.81 25.13
N GLY A 219 -18.12 29.02 24.25
CA GLY A 219 -19.49 28.54 24.36
C GLY A 219 -19.67 27.03 24.48
N GLY A 220 -18.64 26.23 24.80
CA GLY A 220 -18.82 24.82 25.18
C GLY A 220 -19.49 23.92 24.14
N THR A 221 -19.31 24.16 22.83
CA THR A 221 -19.87 23.33 21.76
C THR A 221 -19.00 22.12 21.53
N GLY A 222 -19.08 21.13 22.42
CA GLY A 222 -18.28 19.92 22.43
C GLY A 222 -18.61 18.93 21.31
N ALA A 223 -17.87 17.80 21.30
CA ALA A 223 -18.01 16.68 20.37
C ALA A 223 -19.49 16.26 20.15
N ARG A 224 -20.33 16.40 21.19
CA ARG A 224 -21.78 16.12 21.12
C ARG A 224 -22.49 16.99 20.07
N THR A 225 -22.19 18.29 20.01
CA THR A 225 -22.86 19.21 19.06
C THR A 225 -22.46 18.87 17.62
N HIS A 226 -21.18 18.54 17.39
CA HIS A 226 -20.72 18.09 16.08
C HIS A 226 -21.30 16.73 15.68
N ALA A 227 -21.45 15.80 16.64
CA ALA A 227 -22.10 14.50 16.40
C ALA A 227 -23.60 14.69 16.10
N VAL A 228 -24.30 15.58 16.79
CA VAL A 228 -25.70 15.91 16.51
C VAL A 228 -25.82 16.55 15.13
N ALA A 229 -24.99 17.53 14.79
CA ALA A 229 -25.00 18.15 13.46
C ALA A 229 -24.72 17.13 12.33
N LEU A 230 -23.82 16.19 12.54
CA LEU A 230 -23.57 15.10 11.60
C LEU A 230 -24.80 14.20 11.47
N ARG A 231 -25.40 13.78 12.59
CA ARG A 231 -26.61 12.97 12.61
C ARG A 231 -27.76 13.66 11.85
N ASP A 232 -27.99 14.94 12.13
CA ASP A 232 -29.08 15.69 11.53
C ASP A 232 -28.87 15.91 10.02
N ARG A 233 -27.60 16.04 9.61
CA ARG A 233 -27.22 16.09 8.19
C ARG A 233 -27.46 14.74 7.49
N ILE A 234 -27.14 13.64 8.13
CA ILE A 234 -27.42 12.29 7.60
C ILE A 234 -28.93 12.06 7.53
N ALA A 235 -29.65 12.42 8.59
CA ALA A 235 -31.11 12.29 8.64
C ALA A 235 -31.82 13.16 7.57
N GLY A 236 -31.36 14.41 7.36
CA GLY A 236 -31.84 15.29 6.29
C GLY A 236 -31.55 14.80 4.86
N ASN A 237 -30.61 13.81 4.71
CA ASN A 237 -30.24 13.17 3.45
C ASN A 237 -30.44 11.64 3.53
N ALA A 238 -31.48 11.18 4.22
CA ALA A 238 -31.67 9.75 4.53
C ALA A 238 -31.66 8.84 3.28
N THR A 239 -32.32 9.27 2.19
CA THR A 239 -32.34 8.46 0.94
C THR A 239 -30.95 8.33 0.29
N PRO A 240 -30.19 9.42 0.05
CA PRO A 240 -28.81 9.29 -0.41
C PRO A 240 -27.92 8.48 0.54
N ALA A 241 -28.04 8.66 1.85
CA ALA A 241 -27.28 7.91 2.84
C ALA A 241 -27.60 6.40 2.82
N ALA A 242 -28.89 6.04 2.72
CA ALA A 242 -29.31 4.64 2.60
C ALA A 242 -28.77 4.00 1.31
N ARG A 243 -28.79 4.72 0.18
CA ARG A 243 -28.22 4.24 -1.09
C ARG A 243 -26.71 4.07 -1.00
N ALA A 244 -25.99 4.99 -0.35
CA ALA A 244 -24.56 4.87 -0.10
C ALA A 244 -24.25 3.65 0.76
N GLY A 245 -25.00 3.43 1.84
CA GLY A 245 -24.86 2.25 2.69
C GLY A 245 -25.14 0.95 1.95
N LEU A 246 -26.21 0.89 1.15
CA LEU A 246 -26.53 -0.27 0.32
C LEU A 246 -25.40 -0.56 -0.68
N LEU A 247 -24.89 0.49 -1.35
CA LEU A 247 -23.78 0.35 -2.30
C LEU A 247 -22.53 -0.20 -1.61
N ALA A 248 -22.19 0.30 -0.41
CA ALA A 248 -21.07 -0.23 0.37
C ALA A 248 -21.25 -1.72 0.72
N VAL A 249 -22.45 -2.13 1.12
CA VAL A 249 -22.78 -3.53 1.42
C VAL A 249 -22.66 -4.40 0.15
N VAL A 250 -23.19 -3.95 -0.99
CA VAL A 250 -23.08 -4.69 -2.26
C VAL A 250 -21.61 -4.88 -2.67
N VAL A 251 -20.80 -3.83 -2.62
CA VAL A 251 -19.37 -3.92 -2.94
C VAL A 251 -18.64 -4.84 -1.96
N ALA A 252 -18.91 -4.72 -0.66
CA ALA A 252 -18.32 -5.62 0.35
C ALA A 252 -18.72 -7.08 0.09
N THR A 253 -20.01 -7.35 -0.14
CA THR A 253 -20.48 -8.72 -0.45
C THR A 253 -19.79 -9.26 -1.71
N ALA A 254 -19.70 -8.47 -2.78
CA ALA A 254 -19.05 -8.89 -4.02
C ALA A 254 -17.59 -9.29 -3.83
N LEU A 255 -16.87 -8.64 -2.89
CA LEU A 255 -15.45 -8.88 -2.65
C LEU A 255 -15.19 -9.98 -1.61
N PHE A 256 -15.99 -10.05 -0.54
CA PHE A 256 -15.73 -10.94 0.59
C PHE A 256 -16.48 -12.27 0.52
N ALA A 257 -17.58 -12.37 -0.26
CA ALA A 257 -18.36 -13.59 -0.34
C ALA A 257 -17.58 -14.73 -1.01
N PRO A 258 -17.77 -15.96 -0.53
CA PRO A 258 -17.14 -17.13 -1.12
C PRO A 258 -17.62 -17.39 -2.56
N ARG A 259 -16.80 -18.15 -3.29
CA ARG A 259 -17.11 -18.76 -4.61
C ARG A 259 -16.98 -20.26 -4.48
N SER A 260 -17.96 -21.01 -4.95
CA SER A 260 -17.95 -22.48 -4.90
C SER A 260 -16.99 -23.08 -5.92
N GLY A 261 -16.88 -22.46 -7.09
CA GLY A 261 -16.09 -22.99 -8.20
C GLY A 261 -16.58 -24.35 -8.66
N SER A 262 -15.65 -25.25 -8.99
CA SER A 262 -15.94 -26.62 -9.46
C SER A 262 -16.28 -27.60 -8.35
N GLY A 263 -16.16 -27.23 -7.07
CA GLY A 263 -16.38 -28.13 -5.94
C GLY A 263 -17.66 -27.85 -5.15
N PRO A 264 -18.10 -28.79 -4.29
CA PRO A 264 -19.26 -28.58 -3.42
C PRO A 264 -18.94 -27.46 -2.41
N GLY A 265 -19.89 -26.53 -2.16
CA GLY A 265 -19.74 -25.48 -1.16
C GLY A 265 -20.62 -24.28 -1.38
N VAL A 266 -20.47 -23.32 -0.46
CA VAL A 266 -21.19 -22.05 -0.49
C VAL A 266 -20.51 -21.08 -1.44
N GLY A 267 -21.25 -20.49 -2.39
CA GLY A 267 -20.72 -19.51 -3.33
C GLY A 267 -21.77 -18.57 -3.89
N LEU A 268 -21.35 -17.35 -4.28
CA LEU A 268 -22.21 -16.42 -5.03
C LEU A 268 -22.53 -16.92 -6.44
N ASP A 269 -21.74 -17.84 -6.94
CA ASP A 269 -21.85 -18.53 -8.22
C ASP A 269 -22.83 -19.71 -8.21
N ASP A 270 -23.34 -20.11 -7.02
CA ASP A 270 -24.34 -21.16 -6.84
C ASP A 270 -25.68 -20.57 -6.36
N PRO A 271 -26.73 -20.57 -7.19
CA PRO A 271 -28.05 -20.06 -6.82
C PRO A 271 -28.67 -20.72 -5.58
N ALA A 272 -28.34 -21.97 -5.28
CA ALA A 272 -28.89 -22.69 -4.12
C ALA A 272 -28.30 -22.17 -2.80
N THR A 273 -27.04 -21.67 -2.83
CA THR A 273 -26.29 -21.23 -1.65
C THR A 273 -26.04 -19.73 -1.58
N ILE A 274 -26.56 -18.93 -2.55
CA ILE A 274 -26.30 -17.49 -2.67
C ILE A 274 -26.65 -16.71 -1.38
N HIS A 275 -27.71 -17.09 -0.68
CA HIS A 275 -28.10 -16.43 0.58
C HIS A 275 -27.08 -16.66 1.69
N LEU A 276 -26.47 -17.85 1.75
CA LEU A 276 -25.37 -18.16 2.65
C LEU A 276 -24.10 -17.42 2.24
N ALA A 277 -23.83 -17.32 0.95
CA ALA A 277 -22.69 -16.56 0.43
C ALA A 277 -22.78 -15.07 0.77
N ILE A 278 -23.99 -14.47 0.70
CA ILE A 278 -24.23 -13.09 1.14
C ILE A 278 -23.95 -12.93 2.65
N TYR A 279 -24.44 -13.87 3.47
CA TYR A 279 -24.15 -13.88 4.91
C TYR A 279 -22.64 -13.99 5.18
N GLU A 280 -21.97 -14.93 4.52
CA GLU A 280 -20.52 -15.15 4.67
C GLU A 280 -19.68 -13.97 4.16
N GLY A 281 -20.14 -13.26 3.14
CA GLY A 281 -19.49 -12.05 2.60
C GLY A 281 -19.73 -10.77 3.43
N THR A 282 -20.64 -10.81 4.40
CA THR A 282 -20.99 -9.68 5.26
C THR A 282 -20.70 -10.00 6.73
N VAL A 283 -21.67 -10.56 7.44
CA VAL A 283 -21.54 -10.88 8.87
C VAL A 283 -20.47 -11.96 9.10
N GLY A 284 -20.42 -12.99 8.25
CA GLY A 284 -19.41 -14.05 8.31
C GLY A 284 -17.99 -13.52 8.15
N ALA A 285 -17.77 -12.56 7.23
CA ALA A 285 -16.47 -11.93 7.02
C ALA A 285 -16.00 -11.15 8.25
N VAL A 286 -16.90 -10.34 8.85
CA VAL A 286 -16.61 -9.62 10.10
C VAL A 286 -16.30 -10.60 11.24
N ARG A 287 -17.11 -11.66 11.40
CA ARG A 287 -16.91 -12.67 12.44
C ARG A 287 -15.55 -13.38 12.29
N ARG A 288 -15.17 -13.76 11.06
CA ARG A 288 -13.84 -14.36 10.79
C ARG A 288 -12.72 -13.39 11.08
N PHE A 289 -12.87 -12.13 10.67
CA PHE A 289 -11.88 -11.10 10.95
C PHE A 289 -11.66 -10.95 12.46
N VAL A 290 -12.74 -10.80 13.23
CA VAL A 290 -12.67 -10.67 14.69
C VAL A 290 -12.10 -11.95 15.33
N GLY A 291 -12.54 -13.14 14.90
CA GLY A 291 -12.01 -14.42 15.38
C GLY A 291 -10.49 -14.48 15.24
N VAL A 292 -10.00 -14.36 14.01
CA VAL A 292 -8.56 -14.54 13.71
C VAL A 292 -7.70 -13.36 14.19
N ARG A 293 -8.20 -12.12 14.07
CA ARG A 293 -7.37 -10.91 14.31
C ARG A 293 -7.48 -10.34 15.72
N VAL A 294 -8.52 -10.67 16.46
CA VAL A 294 -8.75 -10.13 17.79
C VAL A 294 -8.75 -11.22 18.86
N VAL A 295 -9.45 -12.35 18.62
CA VAL A 295 -9.60 -13.43 19.61
C VAL A 295 -8.39 -14.36 19.60
N ASP A 296 -8.01 -14.87 18.41
CA ASP A 296 -6.93 -15.87 18.26
C ASP A 296 -5.52 -15.23 18.20
N ARG A 297 -5.46 -13.92 18.32
CA ARG A 297 -4.22 -13.14 18.13
C ARG A 297 -3.11 -13.45 19.15
N PHE A 298 -3.45 -14.00 20.33
CA PHE A 298 -2.58 -14.03 21.49
C PHE A 298 -2.18 -15.40 22.05
N PRO A 299 -2.18 -16.54 21.31
CA PRO A 299 -1.76 -17.80 21.91
C PRO A 299 -0.26 -17.85 22.26
N ASP A 300 0.62 -17.21 21.45
CA ASP A 300 2.08 -17.44 21.48
C ASP A 300 2.96 -16.20 21.70
N GLY A 301 2.44 -15.20 22.36
CA GLY A 301 3.26 -14.02 22.71
C GLY A 301 3.22 -12.89 21.70
N THR A 302 2.85 -11.74 22.20
CA THR A 302 2.81 -10.49 21.45
C THR A 302 4.23 -9.98 21.24
N HIS A 303 4.51 -9.42 20.06
CA HIS A 303 5.67 -8.57 19.91
C HIS A 303 5.57 -7.42 20.92
N ALA A 304 6.71 -7.05 21.51
CA ALA A 304 6.74 -5.95 22.47
C ALA A 304 6.48 -4.62 21.75
N VAL A 305 5.42 -3.92 22.12
CA VAL A 305 4.99 -2.66 21.48
C VAL A 305 6.08 -1.59 21.54
N LEU A 306 6.80 -1.47 22.68
CA LEU A 306 7.84 -0.46 22.83
C LEU A 306 9.06 -0.66 21.92
N PRO A 307 9.65 -1.86 21.77
CA PRO A 307 10.66 -2.12 20.75
C PRO A 307 10.16 -1.80 19.33
N TYR A 308 8.94 -2.19 19.00
CA TYR A 308 8.37 -1.88 17.69
C TYR A 308 8.19 -0.37 17.44
N LEU A 309 7.81 0.41 18.43
CA LEU A 309 7.82 1.88 18.33
C LEU A 309 9.23 2.42 18.07
N GLY A 310 10.25 1.79 18.67
CA GLY A 310 11.66 2.11 18.40
C GLY A 310 12.03 1.83 16.94
N ASP A 311 11.65 0.65 16.41
CA ASP A 311 11.88 0.27 15.02
C ASP A 311 11.19 1.24 14.04
N VAL A 312 9.91 1.57 14.29
CA VAL A 312 9.17 2.58 13.49
C VAL A 312 9.86 3.94 13.56
N GLY A 313 10.32 4.36 14.74
CA GLY A 313 11.09 5.60 14.92
C GLY A 313 12.38 5.60 14.11
N GLY A 314 13.14 4.52 14.14
CA GLY A 314 14.37 4.35 13.36
C GLY A 314 14.12 4.44 11.85
N LEU A 315 13.09 3.74 11.36
CA LEU A 315 12.69 3.78 9.95
C LEU A 315 12.16 5.16 9.50
N LEU A 316 11.44 5.87 10.37
CA LEU A 316 11.02 7.26 10.09
C LEU A 316 12.21 8.20 9.95
N LEU A 317 13.24 8.02 10.78
CA LEU A 317 14.48 8.81 10.72
C LEU A 317 15.33 8.45 9.49
N GLY A 318 15.43 7.17 9.13
CA GLY A 318 16.23 6.71 7.99
C GLY A 318 15.58 7.01 6.64
N LEU A 319 14.28 6.70 6.47
CA LEU A 319 13.61 6.70 5.17
C LEU A 319 12.63 7.85 4.95
N ALA A 320 12.08 8.44 6.02
CA ALA A 320 10.97 9.39 5.94
C ALA A 320 11.22 10.70 6.71
N LEU A 321 12.47 10.99 7.10
CA LEU A 321 12.80 12.16 7.89
C LEU A 321 12.24 13.47 7.31
N PRO A 322 12.40 13.81 6.02
CA PRO A 322 11.87 15.05 5.45
C PRO A 322 10.34 15.13 5.56
N VAL A 323 9.64 14.04 5.25
CA VAL A 323 8.17 13.98 5.33
C VAL A 323 7.69 14.08 6.78
N THR A 324 8.39 13.43 7.71
CA THR A 324 8.09 13.47 9.14
C THR A 324 8.27 14.88 9.69
N VAL A 325 9.43 15.51 9.47
CA VAL A 325 9.73 16.85 10.01
C VAL A 325 8.79 17.89 9.42
N LEU A 326 8.66 17.94 8.09
CA LEU A 326 7.77 18.92 7.44
C LEU A 326 6.30 18.67 7.79
N GLY A 327 5.88 17.39 7.86
CA GLY A 327 4.52 17.01 8.21
C GLY A 327 4.15 17.42 9.64
N VAL A 328 5.01 17.14 10.61
CA VAL A 328 4.81 17.53 12.02
C VAL A 328 4.82 19.06 12.15
N ALA A 329 5.81 19.74 11.55
CA ALA A 329 5.89 21.20 11.60
C ALA A 329 4.66 21.88 11.00
N ALA A 330 4.19 21.41 9.83
CA ALA A 330 2.99 21.95 9.19
C ALA A 330 1.72 21.65 10.00
N THR A 331 1.60 20.46 10.62
CA THR A 331 0.50 20.11 11.51
C THR A 331 0.45 21.02 12.73
N LEU A 332 1.59 21.24 13.39
CA LEU A 332 1.69 22.16 14.53
C LEU A 332 1.37 23.59 14.12
N ARG A 333 1.90 24.04 12.97
CA ARG A 333 1.55 25.35 12.43
C ARG A 333 0.06 25.48 12.13
N ALA A 334 -0.57 24.48 11.53
CA ALA A 334 -2.00 24.47 11.27
C ALA A 334 -2.83 24.55 12.56
N ARG A 335 -2.35 23.93 13.63
CA ARG A 335 -2.97 23.94 14.96
C ARG A 335 -2.91 25.31 15.62
N TYR A 336 -1.74 25.96 15.60
CA TYR A 336 -1.49 27.18 16.39
C TYR A 336 -1.58 28.47 15.59
N ALA A 337 -1.75 28.40 14.24
CA ALA A 337 -1.91 29.59 13.41
C ALA A 337 -3.26 30.28 13.66
N THR A 338 -3.27 31.62 13.53
CA THR A 338 -4.49 32.43 13.59
C THR A 338 -5.54 31.98 12.57
N ARG A 339 -5.08 31.62 11.35
CA ARG A 339 -5.92 31.04 10.30
C ARG A 339 -5.75 29.54 10.28
N ARG A 340 -6.66 28.83 10.91
CA ARG A 340 -6.63 27.36 11.04
C ARG A 340 -6.87 26.64 9.72
N ARG A 341 -6.22 25.51 9.55
CA ARG A 341 -6.39 24.59 8.41
C ARG A 341 -6.81 23.19 8.91
N PRO A 342 -8.11 22.98 9.21
CA PRO A 342 -8.58 21.74 9.87
C PRO A 342 -8.28 20.45 9.10
N LEU A 343 -8.19 20.50 7.76
CA LEU A 343 -7.79 19.35 6.95
C LEU A 343 -6.33 18.96 7.23
N VAL A 344 -5.41 19.93 7.17
CA VAL A 344 -3.98 19.69 7.40
C VAL A 344 -3.75 19.16 8.82
N GLU A 345 -4.44 19.74 9.79
CA GLU A 345 -4.42 19.34 11.19
C GLU A 345 -4.95 17.91 11.37
N GLY A 346 -6.15 17.60 10.84
CA GLY A 346 -6.77 16.29 11.00
C GLY A 346 -6.02 15.16 10.29
N VAL A 347 -5.48 15.41 9.10
CA VAL A 347 -4.69 14.41 8.37
C VAL A 347 -3.31 14.24 9.04
N GLY A 348 -2.73 15.31 9.59
CA GLY A 348 -1.52 15.23 10.40
C GLY A 348 -1.72 14.42 11.68
N TYR A 349 -2.86 14.57 12.36
CA TYR A 349 -3.21 13.73 13.51
C TYR A 349 -3.41 12.28 13.11
N TRP A 350 -4.03 11.99 11.96
CA TRP A 350 -4.11 10.64 11.44
C TRP A 350 -2.71 10.01 11.31
N GLY A 351 -1.76 10.71 10.66
CA GLY A 351 -0.38 10.22 10.53
C GLY A 351 0.33 10.03 11.87
N GLY A 352 0.17 10.98 12.80
CA GLY A 352 0.73 10.88 14.15
C GLY A 352 0.14 9.73 14.97
N LEU A 353 -1.18 9.53 14.93
CA LEU A 353 -1.86 8.40 15.58
C LEU A 353 -1.45 7.05 14.98
N ALA A 354 -1.20 7.01 13.68
CA ALA A 354 -0.75 5.79 13.02
C ALA A 354 0.57 5.25 13.58
N VAL A 355 1.49 6.11 14.03
CA VAL A 355 2.74 5.70 14.69
C VAL A 355 2.47 4.83 15.92
N VAL A 356 1.39 5.10 16.65
CA VAL A 356 1.04 4.36 17.88
C VAL A 356 0.07 3.21 17.58
N VAL A 357 -0.93 3.45 16.71
CA VAL A 357 -2.00 2.47 16.42
C VAL A 357 -1.43 1.26 15.68
N PHE A 358 -0.58 1.44 14.66
CA PHE A 358 -0.12 0.31 13.86
C PHE A 358 0.76 -0.67 14.64
N PRO A 359 1.67 -0.27 15.53
CA PRO A 359 2.34 -1.20 16.44
C PRO A 359 1.40 -2.01 17.34
N THR A 360 0.20 -1.51 17.62
CA THR A 360 -0.78 -2.25 18.43
C THR A 360 -1.70 -3.17 17.62
N VAL A 361 -1.92 -2.89 16.32
CA VAL A 361 -2.80 -3.69 15.46
C VAL A 361 -2.05 -4.66 14.53
N ALA A 362 -0.76 -4.43 14.26
CA ALA A 362 0.08 -5.33 13.47
C ALA A 362 0.48 -6.58 14.28
N GLU A 363 0.65 -7.72 13.60
CA GLU A 363 1.04 -8.98 14.24
C GLU A 363 2.55 -9.08 14.44
N VAL A 364 3.31 -8.47 13.54
CA VAL A 364 4.78 -8.48 13.55
C VAL A 364 5.32 -7.07 13.35
N SER A 365 6.48 -6.79 13.96
CA SER A 365 7.25 -5.58 13.64
C SER A 365 7.73 -5.66 12.21
N ALA A 366 7.22 -4.75 11.35
CA ALA A 366 7.54 -4.82 9.94
C ALA A 366 7.50 -3.44 9.26
N PRO A 367 8.43 -3.18 8.32
CA PRO A 367 8.59 -1.88 7.68
C PRO A 367 7.38 -1.42 6.84
N TRP A 368 6.55 -2.35 6.33
CA TRP A 368 5.37 -1.95 5.53
C TRP A 368 4.34 -1.12 6.31
N THR A 369 4.32 -1.20 7.64
CA THR A 369 3.43 -0.37 8.46
C THR A 369 3.74 1.12 8.33
N LEU A 370 4.94 1.47 7.89
CA LEU A 370 5.33 2.85 7.59
C LEU A 370 4.48 3.48 6.48
N VAL A 371 3.95 2.69 5.54
CA VAL A 371 3.03 3.18 4.50
C VAL A 371 1.86 3.94 5.14
N HIS A 372 1.32 3.39 6.23
CA HIS A 372 0.15 3.94 6.91
C HIS A 372 0.44 5.21 7.73
N VAL A 373 1.71 5.50 8.00
CA VAL A 373 2.19 6.74 8.64
C VAL A 373 2.53 7.78 7.58
N VAL A 374 3.31 7.38 6.58
CA VAL A 374 3.86 8.27 5.55
C VAL A 374 2.77 8.84 4.64
N VAL A 375 1.81 8.01 4.21
CA VAL A 375 0.75 8.48 3.29
C VAL A 375 -0.06 9.62 3.89
N PRO A 376 -0.63 9.55 5.09
CA PRO A 376 -1.30 10.70 5.67
C PRO A 376 -0.35 11.87 5.98
N LEU A 377 0.88 11.64 6.46
CA LEU A 377 1.84 12.72 6.71
C LEU A 377 2.29 13.44 5.43
N SER A 378 2.14 12.83 4.27
CA SER A 378 2.51 13.44 2.98
C SER A 378 1.72 14.71 2.67
N LEU A 379 0.45 14.82 3.10
CA LEU A 379 -0.36 16.02 2.89
C LEU A 379 0.17 17.22 3.71
N PRO A 380 0.30 17.14 5.04
CA PRO A 380 0.91 18.24 5.80
C PRO A 380 2.37 18.49 5.40
N ALA A 381 3.14 17.46 5.02
CA ALA A 381 4.50 17.63 4.54
C ALA A 381 4.59 18.44 3.25
N ALA A 382 3.67 18.22 2.30
CA ALA A 382 3.56 19.01 1.08
C ALA A 382 3.25 20.49 1.38
N VAL A 383 2.32 20.74 2.30
CA VAL A 383 2.02 22.10 2.80
C VAL A 383 3.26 22.74 3.45
N GLY A 384 3.99 21.99 4.26
CA GLY A 384 5.25 22.43 4.88
C GLY A 384 6.33 22.74 3.85
N LEU A 385 6.50 21.88 2.85
CA LEU A 385 7.45 22.06 1.76
C LEU A 385 7.16 23.34 0.95
N VAL A 386 5.92 23.53 0.53
CA VAL A 386 5.52 24.74 -0.21
C VAL A 386 5.66 25.98 0.66
N GLY A 387 5.35 25.90 1.96
CA GLY A 387 5.58 26.97 2.92
C GLY A 387 7.04 27.34 3.06
N LEU A 388 7.94 26.36 3.11
CA LEU A 388 9.39 26.57 3.17
C LEU A 388 9.92 27.23 1.89
N LEU A 389 9.46 26.77 0.71
CA LEU A 389 9.86 27.36 -0.57
C LEU A 389 9.39 28.81 -0.70
N ARG A 390 8.17 29.14 -0.25
CA ARG A 390 7.64 30.51 -0.27
C ARG A 390 8.38 31.42 0.70
N TRP A 391 8.71 30.92 1.89
CA TRP A 391 9.51 31.66 2.85
C TRP A 391 10.89 32.00 2.27
N GLY A 392 11.56 31.04 1.63
CA GLY A 392 12.83 31.31 0.95
C GLY A 392 12.71 32.33 -0.17
N ALA A 393 11.63 32.28 -0.98
CA ALA A 393 11.40 33.23 -2.07
C ALA A 393 11.09 34.66 -1.58
N SER A 394 10.33 34.82 -0.47
CA SER A 394 10.02 36.15 0.10
C SER A 394 11.24 36.80 0.71
N ALA A 395 12.11 36.05 1.36
CA ALA A 395 13.39 36.55 1.90
C ALA A 395 14.29 37.12 0.79
N ALA A 396 14.25 36.55 -0.43
CA ALA A 396 14.99 37.05 -1.58
C ALA A 396 14.46 38.39 -2.13
N THR A 397 13.15 38.65 -2.01
CA THR A 397 12.53 39.88 -2.53
C THR A 397 12.69 41.09 -1.57
N ASP A 398 12.73 40.87 -0.27
CA ASP A 398 12.88 41.94 0.74
C ASP A 398 14.27 42.59 0.69
N VAL A 399 15.32 41.85 0.31
CA VAL A 399 16.67 42.38 0.12
C VAL A 399 16.77 43.31 -1.10
N GLY A 400 15.93 43.07 -2.14
CA GLY A 400 15.88 43.91 -3.35
C GLY A 400 15.18 45.28 -3.14
N SER A 401 14.37 45.43 -2.07
CA SER A 401 13.54 46.64 -1.86
C SER A 401 14.15 47.66 -0.92
N VAL A 402 15.24 47.35 -0.22
CA VAL A 402 15.91 48.30 0.71
C VAL A 402 16.85 49.29 -0.01
N GLY A 403 16.96 49.20 -1.35
CA GLY A 403 17.91 49.97 -2.15
C GLY A 403 17.38 51.21 -2.88
N VAL A 404 16.11 51.67 -2.65
CA VAL A 404 15.60 52.93 -3.24
C VAL A 404 15.15 53.88 -2.14
N GLY A 405 16.12 54.36 -1.39
CA GLY A 405 16.01 55.58 -0.61
C GLY A 405 16.41 56.74 -1.49
N ASP A 406 15.46 57.62 -1.79
CA ASP A 406 15.63 58.89 -2.50
C ASP A 406 16.65 59.77 -1.75
N GLY A 407 17.83 59.95 -2.33
CA GLY A 407 18.91 60.75 -1.80
C GLY A 407 19.78 61.23 -2.94
N SER A 408 19.41 62.38 -3.54
CA SER A 408 20.27 63.20 -4.40
C SER A 408 21.60 63.44 -3.73
N ASP A 409 22.70 63.00 -4.33
CA ASP A 409 23.95 63.71 -4.67
C ASP A 409 25.15 62.76 -4.81
N GLY A 410 25.72 62.78 -5.98
CA GLY A 410 27.17 62.83 -6.22
C GLY A 410 28.01 61.55 -6.13
N GLY A 411 28.45 61.01 -7.27
CA GLY A 411 29.78 60.45 -7.38
C GLY A 411 29.89 58.94 -7.52
N GLY A 412 30.17 58.53 -8.76
CA GLY A 412 30.34 57.18 -9.27
C GLY A 412 31.18 56.20 -8.45
N ALA A 413 30.67 54.98 -8.46
CA ALA A 413 31.45 53.76 -8.57
C ALA A 413 30.48 52.70 -9.12
N ALA A 414 30.80 52.13 -10.28
CA ALA A 414 30.13 50.95 -10.78
C ALA A 414 30.40 49.79 -9.82
N GLY A 415 29.48 49.61 -8.86
CA GLY A 415 29.46 48.45 -8.01
C GLY A 415 28.81 47.33 -8.77
N ASP A 416 29.57 46.30 -9.00
CA ASP A 416 29.18 44.98 -9.50
C ASP A 416 27.97 44.49 -8.68
N GLY A 417 26.77 44.59 -9.28
CA GLY A 417 25.50 44.16 -8.66
C GLY A 417 25.40 42.63 -8.61
N GLY A 418 26.31 42.02 -7.87
CA GLY A 418 26.17 40.62 -7.51
C GLY A 418 24.91 40.47 -6.66
N HIS A 419 23.89 39.78 -7.21
CA HIS A 419 22.71 39.41 -6.45
C HIS A 419 23.14 38.53 -5.26
N ALA A 420 23.36 39.13 -4.10
CA ALA A 420 23.57 38.37 -2.87
C ALA A 420 22.26 37.61 -2.57
N VAL A 421 22.26 36.33 -2.84
CA VAL A 421 21.18 35.44 -2.40
C VAL A 421 21.13 35.52 -0.89
N ASP A 422 19.98 35.94 -0.33
CA ASP A 422 19.82 36.02 1.12
C ASP A 422 20.10 34.66 1.77
N ALA A 423 20.75 34.65 2.93
CA ALA A 423 21.11 33.42 3.63
C ALA A 423 19.91 32.50 3.91
N GLY A 424 18.73 33.09 4.15
CA GLY A 424 17.49 32.33 4.35
C GLY A 424 17.04 31.58 3.09
N THR A 425 17.09 32.22 1.92
CA THR A 425 16.80 31.61 0.64
C THR A 425 17.80 30.49 0.33
N ALA A 426 19.09 30.73 0.52
CA ALA A 426 20.12 29.73 0.30
C ALA A 426 19.90 28.50 1.20
N VAL A 427 19.59 28.70 2.48
CA VAL A 427 19.29 27.62 3.43
C VAL A 427 18.03 26.85 3.01
N ALA A 428 16.94 27.53 2.64
CA ALA A 428 15.70 26.84 2.19
C ALA A 428 15.94 25.99 0.95
N VAL A 429 16.64 26.51 -0.05
CA VAL A 429 16.99 25.77 -1.27
C VAL A 429 17.87 24.58 -0.96
N LEU A 430 18.91 24.76 -0.14
CA LEU A 430 19.80 23.67 0.28
C LEU A 430 19.05 22.56 1.01
N LEU A 431 18.14 22.89 1.93
CA LEU A 431 17.33 21.91 2.64
C LEU A 431 16.41 21.13 1.70
N VAL A 432 15.80 21.79 0.72
CA VAL A 432 14.94 21.14 -0.27
C VAL A 432 15.75 20.23 -1.19
N VAL A 433 16.90 20.70 -1.68
CA VAL A 433 17.81 19.90 -2.54
C VAL A 433 18.34 18.69 -1.76
N ALA A 434 18.75 18.88 -0.50
CA ALA A 434 19.20 17.79 0.36
C ALA A 434 18.09 16.77 0.62
N ALA A 435 16.86 17.23 0.87
CA ALA A 435 15.70 16.34 1.06
C ALA A 435 15.39 15.53 -0.20
N ILE A 436 15.38 16.16 -1.38
CA ILE A 436 15.17 15.49 -2.67
C ILE A 436 16.30 14.49 -2.94
N GLY A 437 17.55 14.89 -2.72
CA GLY A 437 18.72 14.03 -2.89
C GLY A 437 18.69 12.81 -1.98
N ALA A 438 18.35 12.98 -0.71
CA ALA A 438 18.20 11.90 0.25
C ALA A 438 17.09 10.92 -0.17
N GLN A 439 15.93 11.43 -0.62
CA GLN A 439 14.83 10.59 -1.09
C GLN A 439 15.21 9.83 -2.37
N ALA A 440 15.90 10.47 -3.31
CA ALA A 440 16.37 9.80 -4.54
C ALA A 440 17.40 8.70 -4.22
N ALA A 441 18.34 8.96 -3.31
CA ALA A 441 19.31 7.98 -2.83
C ALA A 441 18.60 6.79 -2.14
N ALA A 442 17.62 7.08 -1.27
CA ALA A 442 16.84 6.04 -0.61
C ALA A 442 16.03 5.19 -1.60
N VAL A 443 15.47 5.79 -2.67
CA VAL A 443 14.81 5.06 -3.77
C VAL A 443 15.83 4.18 -4.49
N GLY A 444 17.00 4.70 -4.86
CA GLY A 444 18.04 3.93 -5.53
C GLY A 444 18.49 2.72 -4.72
N ALA A 445 18.80 2.94 -3.44
CA ALA A 445 19.30 1.91 -2.55
C ALA A 445 18.25 0.85 -2.19
N ASN A 446 17.04 1.27 -1.81
CA ASN A 446 16.04 0.36 -1.24
C ASN A 446 15.09 -0.24 -2.29
N VAL A 447 14.74 0.51 -3.37
CA VAL A 447 13.74 0.06 -4.34
C VAL A 447 14.37 -0.72 -5.49
N TYR A 448 15.53 -0.28 -5.96
CA TYR A 448 16.19 -0.84 -7.14
C TYR A 448 17.54 -1.51 -6.85
N GLY A 449 18.05 -1.33 -5.63
CA GLY A 449 19.27 -1.98 -5.17
C GLY A 449 19.06 -3.47 -4.83
N PRO A 450 20.15 -4.19 -4.57
CA PRO A 450 20.10 -5.57 -4.08
C PRO A 450 19.31 -5.66 -2.77
N GLN A 451 18.56 -6.76 -2.62
CA GLN A 451 17.81 -7.03 -1.39
C GLN A 451 18.69 -7.87 -0.46
N ASP A 452 19.29 -7.23 0.52
CA ASP A 452 20.15 -7.87 1.51
C ASP A 452 19.83 -7.36 2.93
N ARG A 453 20.67 -7.76 3.91
CA ARG A 453 20.50 -7.36 5.32
C ARG A 453 20.68 -5.87 5.58
N THR A 454 21.23 -5.12 4.63
CA THR A 454 21.43 -3.67 4.73
C THR A 454 20.25 -2.88 4.18
N THR A 455 19.32 -3.54 3.50
CA THR A 455 18.11 -2.91 2.94
C THR A 455 17.10 -2.64 4.05
N GLU A 456 16.88 -1.36 4.39
CA GLU A 456 16.05 -0.93 5.54
C GLU A 456 14.59 -1.37 5.42
N VAL A 457 14.04 -1.48 4.21
CA VAL A 457 12.66 -1.90 3.96
C VAL A 457 12.50 -3.40 3.78
N ALA A 458 13.60 -4.15 3.59
CA ALA A 458 13.57 -5.61 3.52
C ALA A 458 13.37 -6.22 4.91
N GLN A 459 12.82 -7.41 4.96
CA GLN A 459 12.62 -8.12 6.21
C GLN A 459 13.11 -9.56 6.13
N PHE A 460 13.20 -10.21 7.29
CA PHE A 460 13.79 -11.53 7.45
C PHE A 460 13.24 -12.61 6.50
N ALA A 461 11.97 -12.51 6.10
CA ALA A 461 11.30 -13.49 5.24
C ALA A 461 11.47 -13.21 3.73
N GLN A 462 12.31 -12.23 3.34
CA GLN A 462 12.72 -12.02 1.96
C GLN A 462 13.79 -13.05 1.58
N PRO A 463 13.61 -13.87 0.52
CA PRO A 463 14.68 -14.75 0.02
C PRO A 463 15.93 -13.98 -0.38
N ALA A 464 17.11 -14.54 -0.05
CA ALA A 464 18.39 -13.97 -0.41
C ALA A 464 18.93 -14.54 -1.73
N ASP A 465 18.51 -15.76 -2.06
CA ASP A 465 18.97 -16.46 -3.26
C ASP A 465 17.89 -16.44 -4.35
N ASP A 466 18.31 -16.58 -5.60
CA ASP A 466 17.43 -16.80 -6.74
C ASP A 466 16.77 -18.17 -6.64
N LEU A 467 15.44 -18.21 -6.80
CA LEU A 467 14.63 -19.43 -6.71
C LEU A 467 14.16 -19.94 -8.08
N GLU A 468 14.52 -19.26 -9.18
CA GLU A 468 14.19 -19.68 -10.54
C GLU A 468 14.69 -21.11 -10.87
N PRO A 469 15.90 -21.55 -10.40
CA PRO A 469 16.35 -22.93 -10.62
C PRO A 469 15.43 -23.98 -9.99
N ILE A 470 14.78 -23.67 -8.86
CA ILE A 470 13.83 -24.59 -8.22
C ILE A 470 12.55 -24.68 -9.05
N GLU A 471 12.06 -23.53 -9.55
CA GLU A 471 10.89 -23.50 -10.45
C GLU A 471 11.16 -24.28 -11.74
N ALA A 472 12.35 -24.11 -12.34
CA ALA A 472 12.74 -24.82 -13.55
C ALA A 472 12.79 -26.34 -13.33
N ALA A 473 13.40 -26.80 -12.22
CA ALA A 473 13.45 -28.20 -11.87
C ALA A 473 12.04 -28.79 -11.59
N ALA A 474 11.18 -28.04 -10.90
CA ALA A 474 9.80 -28.45 -10.66
C ALA A 474 8.99 -28.54 -11.97
N ARG A 475 9.23 -27.64 -12.92
CA ARG A 475 8.59 -27.66 -14.26
C ARG A 475 9.04 -28.87 -15.08
N ALA A 476 10.34 -29.15 -15.12
CA ALA A 476 10.86 -30.36 -15.77
C ALA A 476 10.28 -31.65 -15.14
N ALA A 477 10.10 -31.65 -13.81
CA ALA A 477 9.46 -32.75 -13.11
C ALA A 477 7.97 -32.90 -13.47
N ALA A 478 7.22 -31.80 -13.60
CA ALA A 478 5.81 -31.80 -13.97
C ALA A 478 5.57 -32.28 -15.42
N ASP A 479 6.52 -31.98 -16.31
CA ASP A 479 6.45 -32.42 -17.72
C ASP A 479 6.84 -33.90 -17.91
N SER A 480 7.31 -34.58 -16.85
CA SER A 480 7.71 -36.00 -16.91
C SER A 480 6.53 -36.94 -16.65
N ASP A 481 6.49 -38.09 -17.35
CA ASP A 481 5.46 -39.13 -17.19
C ASP A 481 5.62 -39.96 -15.89
N LEU A 482 5.99 -39.33 -14.78
CA LEU A 482 6.24 -40.03 -13.52
C LEU A 482 4.91 -40.38 -12.82
N THR A 483 4.87 -41.58 -12.25
CA THR A 483 3.74 -42.05 -11.43
C THR A 483 3.85 -41.66 -9.95
N THR A 484 4.95 -41.00 -9.56
CA THR A 484 5.24 -40.51 -8.20
C THR A 484 5.06 -39.00 -8.14
N ALA A 485 4.95 -38.44 -6.93
CA ALA A 485 4.93 -36.99 -6.75
C ALA A 485 6.22 -36.35 -7.30
N GLU A 486 6.09 -35.25 -8.03
CA GLU A 486 7.20 -34.55 -8.66
C GLU A 486 8.12 -33.89 -7.62
N VAL A 487 7.53 -33.37 -6.53
CA VAL A 487 8.24 -32.69 -5.45
C VAL A 487 7.90 -33.29 -4.09
N VAL A 488 8.92 -33.60 -3.27
CA VAL A 488 8.70 -34.10 -1.92
C VAL A 488 9.43 -33.25 -0.90
N TYR A 489 8.69 -32.73 0.08
CA TYR A 489 9.26 -32.09 1.26
C TYR A 489 9.62 -33.12 2.33
N VAL A 490 10.82 -33.02 2.91
CA VAL A 490 11.31 -33.92 3.96
C VAL A 490 11.68 -33.13 5.21
N GLY A 491 11.02 -33.46 6.31
CA GLY A 491 11.26 -32.86 7.61
C GLY A 491 9.98 -32.52 8.36
N SER A 492 10.02 -32.59 9.67
CA SER A 492 8.87 -32.33 10.54
C SER A 492 8.38 -30.88 10.43
N ALA A 493 9.31 -29.93 10.19
CA ALA A 493 8.96 -28.52 9.98
C ALA A 493 8.21 -28.29 8.68
N TYR A 494 8.29 -29.19 7.69
CA TYR A 494 7.64 -29.09 6.39
C TYR A 494 6.48 -30.08 6.19
N HIS A 495 6.33 -31.06 7.09
CA HIS A 495 5.33 -32.09 6.90
C HIS A 495 3.90 -31.55 7.06
N VAL A 496 3.10 -31.68 5.99
CA VAL A 496 1.67 -31.31 5.96
C VAL A 496 0.87 -32.57 5.65
N PRO A 497 -0.05 -32.99 6.53
CA PRO A 497 -0.93 -34.11 6.25
C PRO A 497 -1.77 -33.89 4.98
N ALA A 498 -2.07 -34.96 4.24
CA ALA A 498 -2.80 -34.92 2.97
C ALA A 498 -4.22 -34.29 3.03
N ALA A 499 -4.77 -34.08 4.24
CA ALA A 499 -6.10 -33.53 4.47
C ALA A 499 -6.19 -32.00 4.38
N VAL A 500 -5.13 -31.29 3.98
CA VAL A 500 -5.17 -29.82 3.83
C VAL A 500 -6.08 -29.46 2.67
N THR A 501 -7.20 -28.82 3.00
CA THR A 501 -8.24 -28.47 2.01
C THR A 501 -7.77 -27.36 1.08
N THR A 502 -8.03 -27.51 -0.22
CA THR A 502 -7.72 -26.54 -1.28
C THR A 502 -8.47 -25.20 -1.16
N ARG A 503 -9.50 -25.12 -0.31
CA ARG A 503 -10.37 -23.93 -0.17
C ARG A 503 -9.88 -22.90 0.82
N THR A 504 -9.11 -23.34 1.80
CA THR A 504 -8.70 -22.48 2.90
C THR A 504 -7.19 -22.46 2.99
N PRO A 505 -6.54 -21.27 2.82
CA PRO A 505 -5.10 -21.19 3.00
C PRO A 505 -4.73 -21.74 4.37
N PRO A 506 -3.80 -22.71 4.48
CA PRO A 506 -3.27 -23.12 5.77
C PRO A 506 -2.69 -21.90 6.46
N VAL A 507 -3.08 -21.70 7.70
CA VAL A 507 -2.58 -20.59 8.53
C VAL A 507 -1.55 -21.19 9.47
N GLY A 508 -0.29 -20.86 9.24
CA GLY A 508 0.78 -21.23 10.17
C GLY A 508 1.42 -22.62 9.97
N ASP A 509 2.37 -22.91 10.80
CA ASP A 509 3.10 -24.15 10.99
C ASP A 509 3.81 -24.68 9.72
N ALA A 510 3.76 -25.99 9.51
CA ALA A 510 4.56 -26.67 8.50
C ALA A 510 4.36 -26.16 7.07
N TRP A 511 3.13 -25.80 6.68
CA TRP A 511 2.90 -25.22 5.35
C TRP A 511 3.52 -23.82 5.21
N GLY A 512 3.39 -23.00 6.23
CA GLY A 512 3.99 -21.67 6.26
C GLY A 512 5.51 -21.71 6.20
N ASN A 513 6.11 -22.74 6.79
CA ASN A 513 7.56 -22.94 6.75
C ASN A 513 8.09 -23.27 5.36
N ARG A 514 7.27 -23.81 4.45
CA ARG A 514 7.63 -24.06 3.05
C ARG A 514 7.74 -22.78 2.21
N LEU A 515 7.03 -21.70 2.60
CA LEU A 515 7.01 -20.46 1.82
C LEU A 515 8.43 -19.85 1.67
N PRO A 516 8.75 -19.36 0.46
CA PRO A 516 7.89 -19.09 -0.69
C PRO A 516 7.75 -20.23 -1.71
N LEU A 517 8.39 -21.40 -1.50
CA LEU A 517 8.50 -22.48 -2.48
C LEU A 517 7.16 -23.02 -3.03
N PRO A 518 6.05 -23.11 -2.25
CA PRO A 518 4.77 -23.56 -2.80
C PRO A 518 4.27 -22.75 -3.99
N TRP A 519 4.61 -21.45 -4.07
CA TRP A 519 4.30 -20.64 -5.25
C TRP A 519 5.06 -21.12 -6.48
N TYR A 520 6.38 -21.30 -6.38
CA TYR A 520 7.22 -21.71 -7.51
C TYR A 520 6.85 -23.10 -8.03
N ILE A 521 6.57 -24.03 -7.12
CA ILE A 521 6.14 -25.39 -7.46
C ILE A 521 4.79 -25.37 -8.17
N ALA A 522 3.79 -24.64 -7.61
CA ALA A 522 2.48 -24.54 -8.22
C ALA A 522 2.51 -23.77 -9.56
N ALA A 523 3.31 -22.71 -9.67
CA ALA A 523 3.48 -21.96 -10.93
C ALA A 523 4.16 -22.81 -12.02
N ALA A 524 5.00 -23.76 -11.62
CA ALA A 524 5.58 -24.77 -12.50
C ALA A 524 4.59 -25.87 -12.93
N GLY A 525 3.42 -25.97 -12.31
CA GLY A 525 2.41 -27.01 -12.56
C GLY A 525 2.70 -28.33 -11.84
N ALA A 526 3.66 -28.36 -10.90
CA ALA A 526 4.07 -29.55 -10.18
C ALA A 526 3.23 -29.78 -8.91
N ASP A 527 3.01 -31.05 -8.57
CA ASP A 527 2.39 -31.47 -7.33
C ASP A 527 3.45 -31.82 -6.25
N ALA A 528 3.15 -31.45 -5.01
CA ALA A 528 4.06 -31.65 -3.89
C ALA A 528 3.43 -32.45 -2.76
N THR A 529 4.18 -33.42 -2.24
CA THR A 529 3.85 -34.16 -1.02
C THR A 529 4.87 -33.93 0.08
N SER A 530 4.77 -34.64 1.21
CA SER A 530 5.75 -34.50 2.29
C SER A 530 5.86 -35.74 3.18
N THR A 531 7.07 -35.96 3.69
CA THR A 531 7.38 -36.96 4.71
C THR A 531 7.95 -36.30 5.96
N VAL A 532 7.79 -36.96 7.11
CA VAL A 532 8.21 -36.40 8.41
C VAL A 532 9.72 -36.33 8.57
N ASN A 533 10.46 -37.26 7.97
CA ASN A 533 11.91 -37.38 8.08
C ASN A 533 12.49 -38.27 6.98
N ALA A 534 13.83 -38.37 6.91
CA ALA A 534 14.53 -39.19 5.94
C ALA A 534 14.19 -40.69 6.03
N SER A 535 13.91 -41.24 7.20
CA SER A 535 13.54 -42.66 7.35
C SER A 535 12.17 -42.96 6.74
N THR A 536 11.19 -42.06 6.92
CA THR A 536 9.88 -42.17 6.26
C THR A 536 9.97 -41.95 4.76
N PHE A 537 10.87 -41.11 4.31
CA PHE A 537 11.17 -40.92 2.90
C PHE A 537 11.75 -42.22 2.29
N ASP A 538 12.72 -42.82 2.93
CA ASP A 538 13.32 -44.09 2.52
C ASP A 538 12.29 -45.25 2.46
N ALA A 539 11.45 -45.36 3.49
CA ALA A 539 10.35 -46.34 3.53
C ALA A 539 9.34 -46.20 2.37
N GLN A 540 9.13 -44.98 1.90
CA GLN A 540 8.16 -44.68 0.83
C GLN A 540 8.79 -44.75 -0.56
N TYR A 541 10.02 -44.32 -0.72
CA TYR A 541 10.68 -44.13 -2.02
C TYR A 541 11.96 -44.96 -2.20
N GLY A 542 12.50 -45.58 -1.15
CA GLY A 542 13.78 -46.33 -1.21
C GLY A 542 13.80 -47.53 -2.16
N ASN A 543 12.65 -48.11 -2.49
CA ASN A 543 12.49 -49.18 -3.47
C ASN A 543 11.75 -48.76 -4.74
N ALA A 544 11.44 -47.48 -4.89
CA ALA A 544 10.73 -46.90 -6.03
C ALA A 544 11.61 -45.84 -6.72
N THR A 545 11.17 -45.32 -7.85
CA THR A 545 11.82 -44.17 -8.47
C THR A 545 11.69 -42.97 -7.51
N ALA A 546 12.81 -42.44 -7.05
CA ALA A 546 12.83 -41.28 -6.17
C ALA A 546 12.28 -40.04 -6.89
N PRO A 547 11.57 -39.15 -6.19
CA PRO A 547 11.01 -37.93 -6.77
C PRO A 547 12.09 -37.04 -7.39
N PRO A 548 11.86 -36.41 -8.57
CA PRO A 548 12.86 -35.59 -9.25
C PRO A 548 13.40 -34.42 -8.42
N VAL A 549 12.56 -33.87 -7.52
CA VAL A 549 12.92 -32.77 -6.65
C VAL A 549 12.60 -33.14 -5.19
N VAL A 550 13.62 -33.12 -4.33
CA VAL A 550 13.47 -33.35 -2.88
C VAL A 550 13.92 -32.11 -2.12
N ILE A 551 13.03 -31.54 -1.31
CA ILE A 551 13.25 -30.32 -0.54
C ILE A 551 13.30 -30.69 0.94
N ALA A 552 14.41 -30.45 1.62
CA ALA A 552 14.63 -30.96 2.96
C ALA A 552 15.09 -29.90 3.96
N GLU A 553 14.79 -30.16 5.24
CA GLU A 553 15.47 -29.46 6.32
C GLU A 553 16.98 -29.72 6.25
N PRO A 554 17.84 -28.73 6.54
CA PRO A 554 19.31 -28.91 6.50
C PRO A 554 19.82 -30.09 7.34
N THR A 555 19.09 -30.44 8.41
CA THR A 555 19.40 -31.57 9.30
C THR A 555 19.32 -32.95 8.62
N HIS A 556 18.56 -33.06 7.53
CA HIS A 556 18.39 -34.30 6.77
C HIS A 556 19.34 -34.44 5.57
N ARG A 557 20.21 -33.44 5.31
CA ARG A 557 21.09 -33.39 4.13
C ARG A 557 21.94 -34.66 3.96
N GLY A 558 22.64 -35.09 5.03
CA GLY A 558 23.54 -36.24 4.94
C GLY A 558 22.78 -37.54 4.66
N ALA A 559 21.73 -37.83 5.43
CA ALA A 559 20.94 -39.04 5.25
C ALA A 559 20.28 -39.12 3.87
N LEU A 560 19.80 -38.01 3.33
CA LEU A 560 19.20 -37.97 2.00
C LEU A 560 20.24 -38.04 0.89
N ALA A 561 21.44 -37.46 1.06
CA ALA A 561 22.52 -37.61 0.09
C ALA A 561 22.96 -39.07 -0.03
N ASP A 562 23.05 -39.81 1.09
CA ASP A 562 23.38 -41.24 1.10
C ASP A 562 22.26 -42.08 0.43
N GLN A 563 21.00 -41.70 0.56
CA GLN A 563 19.83 -42.42 -0.01
C GLN A 563 19.62 -42.13 -1.49
N LEU A 564 19.82 -40.89 -1.93
CA LEU A 564 19.57 -40.43 -3.31
C LEU A 564 20.76 -40.71 -4.22
N GLY A 565 21.99 -40.83 -3.65
CA GLY A 565 23.22 -41.10 -4.38
C GLY A 565 23.67 -39.98 -5.32
N ASP A 566 24.63 -40.30 -6.18
CA ASP A 566 25.32 -39.33 -7.05
C ASP A 566 24.44 -38.78 -8.18
N SER A 567 23.24 -39.34 -8.42
CA SER A 567 22.29 -38.87 -9.42
C SER A 567 21.50 -37.63 -9.01
N TYR A 568 21.70 -37.12 -7.78
CA TYR A 568 21.09 -35.93 -7.27
C TYR A 568 22.11 -34.88 -6.82
N GLU A 569 21.93 -33.63 -7.28
CA GLU A 569 22.78 -32.51 -6.86
C GLU A 569 22.14 -31.75 -5.69
N PRO A 570 22.75 -31.78 -4.48
CA PRO A 570 22.23 -31.01 -3.34
C PRO A 570 22.69 -29.56 -3.38
N ARG A 571 21.76 -28.63 -3.41
CA ARG A 571 22.01 -27.18 -3.28
C ARG A 571 21.30 -26.62 -2.06
N THR A 572 21.96 -25.69 -1.37
CA THR A 572 21.36 -24.97 -0.22
C THR A 572 20.88 -23.61 -0.69
N TYR A 573 19.63 -23.28 -0.37
CA TYR A 573 19.01 -22.00 -0.67
C TYR A 573 18.61 -21.28 0.62
N ARG A 574 18.81 -19.96 0.65
CA ARG A 574 18.42 -19.09 1.75
C ARG A 574 17.06 -18.47 1.47
N LEU A 575 16.02 -19.02 2.11
CA LEU A 575 14.63 -18.57 1.99
C LEU A 575 14.33 -17.34 2.84
N GLY A 576 15.28 -16.84 3.60
CA GLY A 576 15.16 -15.63 4.42
C GLY A 576 16.52 -15.00 4.66
N LEU A 577 16.55 -13.66 4.78
CA LEU A 577 17.79 -12.90 4.94
C LEU A 577 18.57 -13.24 6.20
N TRP A 578 17.88 -13.80 7.23
CA TRP A 578 18.49 -13.96 8.54
C TRP A 578 18.66 -15.40 9.01
N ASN A 579 18.17 -16.45 8.50
CA ASN A 579 18.43 -17.81 8.99
C ASN A 579 17.44 -18.88 8.48
N ARG A 580 16.87 -18.71 7.31
CA ARG A 580 15.97 -19.72 6.76
C ARG A 580 16.66 -20.38 5.57
N GLU A 581 17.20 -21.56 5.83
CA GLU A 581 17.86 -22.36 4.80
C GLU A 581 17.07 -23.62 4.51
N VAL A 582 17.14 -24.08 3.26
CA VAL A 582 16.58 -25.33 2.79
C VAL A 582 17.59 -26.00 1.89
N VAL A 583 17.65 -27.32 1.91
CA VAL A 583 18.44 -28.11 0.98
C VAL A 583 17.52 -28.68 -0.09
N VAL A 584 17.84 -28.45 -1.35
CA VAL A 584 17.11 -28.94 -2.51
C VAL A 584 17.98 -29.91 -3.26
N PHE A 585 17.52 -31.13 -3.43
CA PHE A 585 18.13 -32.15 -4.26
C PHE A 585 17.36 -32.20 -5.59
N VAL A 586 18.07 -32.07 -6.70
CA VAL A 586 17.49 -32.13 -8.03
C VAL A 586 18.14 -33.29 -8.77
N SER A 587 17.35 -34.19 -9.34
CA SER A 587 17.85 -35.28 -10.16
C SER A 587 18.52 -34.76 -11.44
N GLU A 588 19.52 -35.45 -11.96
CA GLU A 588 20.16 -35.07 -13.22
C GLU A 588 19.16 -34.94 -14.38
N ALA A 589 18.15 -35.82 -14.46
CA ALA A 589 17.09 -35.75 -15.46
C ALA A 589 16.26 -34.45 -15.35
N ALA A 590 15.91 -34.06 -14.13
CA ALA A 590 15.15 -32.81 -13.93
C ALA A 590 16.05 -31.56 -14.10
N ALA A 591 17.37 -31.66 -13.91
CA ALA A 591 18.31 -30.58 -14.12
C ALA A 591 18.59 -30.32 -15.62
N THR A 592 18.55 -31.35 -16.46
CA THR A 592 18.82 -31.28 -17.91
C THR A 592 17.56 -31.09 -18.75
N GLY A 593 16.38 -31.35 -18.18
CA GLY A 593 15.10 -31.31 -18.89
C GLY A 593 14.92 -32.46 -19.89
N GLU A 594 15.61 -33.62 -19.65
CA GLU A 594 15.48 -34.84 -20.45
C GLU A 594 14.47 -35.83 -19.88
#